data_0196d06cf4b7fff367b17aa53e0211f0
#
_entry.id   0196d06cf4b7fff367b17aa53e0211f0
#
_cell.length_a   1.000
_cell.length_b   1.000
_cell.length_c   1.000
_cell.angle_alpha   90.00
_cell.angle_beta   90.00
_cell.angle_gamma   90.00
#
_symmetry.space_group_name_H-M   'P 1'
#
loop_
_entity.id
_entity.type
_entity.pdbx_description
1 polymer ?
#
loop_
_entity_poly.entity_id
_entity_poly.type
_entity_poly.pdbx_seq_one_letter_code
_entity_poly.pdbx_strand_id
1 'polypeptide(L)'
;MRTVSLAALRRIVISAQGYAPRSRTGTRHEVEGAIRALSCVQLDSITAVERSHRIALGSRVGAYPRATVSRLLGEGRIFEYWAHEACLIPVEEWPLFRPRMTRHHPWRGDVVAEHPELAREVLAAIEERGPVTSRDFDGKGGGGMWNWKPAKLVLESLWNAGEIVIAGRVSGFQRSYDLAERVLPREILDAPVPDEPTRDRELALRSVRARGALTEAGIVEHWRMRGGAARIRPQTDALVAEGVLERVRVEDGDADLLVAAGTDLDPPRPNAAVLLSPFDNLLWDRPFARRVLGFDHLIEVYKREHERQFGYYVLPFVWRDRIVGRADLKSERSDGTLVVKALHLERGVRRSGALDDAFERALDRLRRTIGLEHVRR
;
A
#
# COMPACT_ATOMS: atom_id res chain seq x y z
N MET A 1 16.67 -21.53 -18.44
CA MET A 1 16.21 -20.70 -17.30
C MET A 1 17.44 -20.18 -16.58
N ARG A 2 17.53 -18.86 -16.34
CA ARG A 2 18.67 -18.21 -15.66
C ARG A 2 18.56 -18.44 -14.15
N THR A 3 19.68 -18.45 -13.46
CA THR A 3 19.73 -18.55 -11.99
C THR A 3 20.11 -17.21 -11.37
N VAL A 4 19.66 -16.97 -10.15
CA VAL A 4 19.95 -15.78 -9.37
C VAL A 4 20.31 -16.17 -7.94
N SER A 5 21.39 -15.59 -7.40
CA SER A 5 21.73 -15.81 -5.99
C SER A 5 20.71 -15.13 -5.07
N LEU A 6 20.54 -15.64 -3.87
CA LEU A 6 19.65 -15.03 -2.88
C LEU A 6 20.05 -13.59 -2.54
N ALA A 7 21.36 -13.28 -2.57
CA ALA A 7 21.87 -11.94 -2.34
C ALA A 7 21.50 -10.99 -3.49
N ALA A 8 21.61 -11.42 -4.73
CA ALA A 8 21.22 -10.65 -5.90
C ALA A 8 19.70 -10.43 -5.95
N LEU A 9 18.92 -11.49 -5.64
CA LEU A 9 17.46 -11.37 -5.56
C LEU A 9 17.02 -10.33 -4.53
N ARG A 10 17.65 -10.25 -3.37
CA ARG A 10 17.38 -9.18 -2.37
C ARG A 10 17.65 -7.80 -2.95
N ARG A 11 18.75 -7.65 -3.69
CA ARG A 11 19.10 -6.38 -4.34
C ARG A 11 18.06 -5.98 -5.38
N ILE A 12 17.60 -6.92 -6.22
CA ILE A 12 16.53 -6.70 -7.19
C ILE A 12 15.26 -6.21 -6.49
N VAL A 13 14.79 -6.97 -5.50
CA VAL A 13 13.53 -6.70 -4.80
C VAL A 13 13.57 -5.37 -4.05
N ILE A 14 14.65 -5.06 -3.35
CA ILE A 14 14.78 -3.80 -2.58
C ILE A 14 14.96 -2.61 -3.53
N SER A 15 15.71 -2.76 -4.62
CA SER A 15 15.89 -1.71 -5.62
C SER A 15 14.56 -1.36 -6.31
N ALA A 16 13.72 -2.35 -6.62
CA ALA A 16 12.42 -2.15 -7.23
C ALA A 16 11.47 -1.33 -6.34
N GLN A 17 11.69 -1.31 -5.01
CA GLN A 17 10.86 -0.48 -4.12
C GLN A 17 11.10 1.03 -4.28
N GLY A 18 12.17 1.45 -4.93
CA GLY A 18 12.44 2.86 -5.21
C GLY A 18 12.70 3.69 -3.95
N TYR A 19 13.27 3.10 -2.88
CA TYR A 19 13.58 3.87 -1.67
C TYR A 19 14.56 4.99 -1.95
N ALA A 20 14.21 6.21 -1.56
CA ALA A 20 15.05 7.38 -1.81
C ALA A 20 16.39 7.26 -1.08
N PRO A 21 17.52 7.57 -1.75
CA PRO A 21 18.84 7.41 -1.15
C PRO A 21 19.14 8.44 -0.06
N ARG A 22 18.48 9.62 -0.10
CA ARG A 22 18.70 10.73 0.84
C ARG A 22 17.38 11.33 1.30
N SER A 23 17.41 11.98 2.47
CA SER A 23 16.30 12.79 2.95
C SER A 23 16.13 14.01 2.03
N ARG A 24 14.91 14.19 1.49
CA ARG A 24 14.56 15.30 0.59
C ARG A 24 13.08 15.66 0.77
N THR A 25 12.65 16.73 0.15
CA THR A 25 11.24 17.07 0.00
C THR A 25 10.75 16.56 -1.34
N GLY A 26 9.73 15.70 -1.30
CA GLY A 26 9.10 15.15 -2.50
C GLY A 26 8.04 16.10 -3.06
N THR A 27 7.96 16.19 -4.36
CA THR A 27 6.91 16.91 -5.09
C THR A 27 5.64 16.07 -5.19
N ARG A 28 4.51 16.72 -5.52
CA ARG A 28 3.25 16.02 -5.81
C ARG A 28 3.41 14.99 -6.92
N HIS A 29 4.11 15.34 -7.99
CA HIS A 29 4.37 14.45 -9.13
C HIS A 29 5.17 13.20 -8.72
N GLU A 30 6.16 13.34 -7.85
CA GLU A 30 6.94 12.20 -7.34
C GLU A 30 6.10 11.30 -6.43
N VAL A 31 5.17 11.86 -5.63
CA VAL A 31 4.22 11.07 -4.83
C VAL A 31 3.30 10.25 -5.74
N GLU A 32 2.76 10.87 -6.77
CA GLU A 32 1.94 10.21 -7.79
C GLU A 32 2.73 9.13 -8.53
N GLY A 33 3.97 9.44 -8.96
CA GLY A 33 4.88 8.49 -9.59
C GLY A 33 5.22 7.29 -8.69
N ALA A 34 5.41 7.51 -7.39
CA ALA A 34 5.64 6.42 -6.42
C ALA A 34 4.42 5.52 -6.27
N ILE A 35 3.19 6.08 -6.27
CA ILE A 35 1.96 5.27 -6.25
C ILE A 35 1.86 4.44 -7.53
N ARG A 36 2.15 5.01 -8.71
CA ARG A 36 2.19 4.27 -9.97
C ARG A 36 3.22 3.15 -9.98
N ALA A 37 4.44 3.43 -9.52
CA ALA A 37 5.51 2.44 -9.47
C ALA A 37 5.19 1.25 -8.55
N LEU A 38 4.43 1.48 -7.47
CA LEU A 38 3.97 0.46 -6.53
C LEU A 38 2.66 -0.21 -6.96
N SER A 39 1.97 0.33 -7.96
CA SER A 39 0.63 -0.01 -8.44
C SER A 39 -0.48 0.20 -7.41
N CYS A 40 -0.23 -0.04 -6.14
CA CYS A 40 -1.13 0.32 -5.05
C CYS A 40 -0.37 0.52 -3.73
N VAL A 41 -0.92 1.37 -2.86
CA VAL A 41 -0.32 1.70 -1.55
C VAL A 41 -1.37 1.54 -0.46
N GLN A 42 -1.14 0.65 0.48
CA GLN A 42 -2.11 0.33 1.53
C GLN A 42 -2.35 1.51 2.49
N LEU A 43 -3.63 1.75 2.73
CA LEU A 43 -4.13 2.66 3.74
C LEU A 43 -4.39 1.90 5.05
N ASP A 44 -3.98 2.50 6.16
CA ASP A 44 -4.33 2.02 7.48
C ASP A 44 -4.67 3.18 8.42
N SER A 45 -5.53 2.93 9.39
CA SER A 45 -6.03 3.93 10.32
C SER A 45 -5.13 4.17 11.53
N ILE A 46 -4.18 3.27 11.81
CA ILE A 46 -3.28 3.36 12.96
C ILE A 46 -2.33 4.56 12.82
N THR A 47 -2.20 5.33 13.90
CA THR A 47 -1.40 6.57 13.94
C THR A 47 -0.36 6.59 15.06
N ALA A 48 0.03 5.44 15.57
CA ALA A 48 1.02 5.35 16.66
C ALA A 48 2.33 6.08 16.31
N VAL A 49 2.76 5.99 15.06
CA VAL A 49 3.83 6.80 14.48
C VAL A 49 3.23 7.74 13.43
N GLU A 50 2.71 7.21 12.36
CA GLU A 50 2.01 7.92 11.31
C GLU A 50 1.22 6.90 10.46
N ARG A 51 0.26 7.36 9.66
CA ARG A 51 -0.50 6.53 8.75
C ARG A 51 0.39 5.80 7.76
N SER A 52 0.04 4.54 7.47
CA SER A 52 0.83 3.61 6.65
C SER A 52 1.30 4.22 5.32
N HIS A 53 0.39 4.79 4.55
CA HIS A 53 0.69 5.38 3.25
C HIS A 53 1.67 6.55 3.32
N ARG A 54 1.64 7.35 4.40
CA ARG A 54 2.59 8.46 4.57
C ARG A 54 4.00 7.95 4.81
N ILE A 55 4.16 6.91 5.62
CA ILE A 55 5.46 6.27 5.86
C ILE A 55 5.95 5.60 4.57
N ALA A 56 5.08 4.82 3.90
CA ALA A 56 5.42 4.11 2.68
C ALA A 56 5.83 5.05 1.54
N LEU A 57 5.10 6.12 1.30
CA LEU A 57 5.45 7.12 0.29
C LEU A 57 6.67 7.94 0.72
N GLY A 58 6.75 8.35 1.99
CA GLY A 58 7.88 9.12 2.51
C GLY A 58 9.22 8.37 2.46
N SER A 59 9.22 7.05 2.58
CA SER A 59 10.42 6.24 2.39
C SER A 59 10.95 6.27 0.94
N ARG A 60 10.09 6.63 -0.03
CA ARG A 60 10.41 6.69 -1.47
C ARG A 60 10.68 8.10 -1.97
N VAL A 61 9.87 9.07 -1.59
CA VAL A 61 9.97 10.44 -2.10
C VAL A 61 10.52 11.45 -1.09
N GLY A 62 10.67 11.06 0.18
CA GLY A 62 11.01 11.96 1.29
C GLY A 62 9.78 12.66 1.86
N ALA A 63 9.99 13.77 2.59
CA ALA A 63 8.91 14.55 3.15
C ALA A 63 8.04 15.18 2.04
N TYR A 64 6.73 15.19 2.23
CA TYR A 64 5.80 15.83 1.30
C TYR A 64 4.57 16.41 2.06
N PRO A 65 3.87 17.42 1.49
CA PRO A 65 2.74 18.06 2.17
C PRO A 65 1.63 17.08 2.50
N ARG A 66 1.03 17.21 3.70
CA ARG A 66 -0.04 16.30 4.17
C ARG A 66 -1.24 16.24 3.23
N ALA A 67 -1.58 17.37 2.61
CA ALA A 67 -2.71 17.48 1.70
C ALA A 67 -2.50 16.79 0.33
N THR A 68 -1.27 16.34 0.00
CA THR A 68 -0.93 15.83 -1.34
C THR A 68 -1.83 14.67 -1.76
N VAL A 69 -2.01 13.66 -0.90
CA VAL A 69 -2.85 12.50 -1.25
C VAL A 69 -4.32 12.90 -1.44
N SER A 70 -4.87 13.75 -0.54
CA SER A 70 -6.24 14.23 -0.70
C SER A 70 -6.43 15.06 -1.97
N ARG A 71 -5.43 15.84 -2.37
CA ARG A 71 -5.48 16.58 -3.66
C ARG A 71 -5.45 15.62 -4.85
N LEU A 72 -4.58 14.61 -4.83
CA LEU A 72 -4.53 13.61 -5.92
C LEU A 72 -5.83 12.84 -6.05
N LEU A 73 -6.52 12.53 -4.94
CA LEU A 73 -7.85 11.92 -4.92
C LEU A 73 -8.89 12.88 -5.54
N GLY A 74 -8.96 14.12 -5.08
CA GLY A 74 -9.93 15.11 -5.56
C GLY A 74 -9.70 15.56 -7.01
N GLU A 75 -8.48 15.43 -7.52
CA GLU A 75 -8.11 15.70 -8.91
C GLU A 75 -8.29 14.47 -9.84
N GLY A 76 -8.77 13.34 -9.31
CA GLY A 76 -8.94 12.10 -10.08
C GLY A 76 -7.63 11.53 -10.64
N ARG A 77 -6.49 11.78 -9.97
CA ARG A 77 -5.19 11.24 -10.36
C ARG A 77 -4.95 9.85 -9.80
N ILE A 78 -5.58 9.57 -8.67
CA ILE A 78 -5.61 8.27 -7.98
C ILE A 78 -7.01 8.05 -7.45
N PHE A 79 -7.35 6.81 -7.15
CA PHE A 79 -8.58 6.48 -6.43
C PHE A 79 -8.29 5.55 -5.25
N GLU A 80 -9.22 5.49 -4.28
CA GLU A 80 -9.16 4.56 -3.16
C GLU A 80 -10.09 3.39 -3.44
N TYR A 81 -9.57 2.16 -3.38
CA TYR A 81 -10.38 0.95 -3.53
C TYR A 81 -9.70 -0.27 -2.87
N TRP A 82 -10.40 -1.40 -2.92
CA TRP A 82 -9.92 -2.69 -2.44
C TRP A 82 -8.94 -3.32 -3.45
N ALA A 83 -7.65 -3.44 -3.06
CA ALA A 83 -6.63 -4.19 -3.76
C ALA A 83 -6.05 -5.25 -2.81
N HIS A 84 -4.84 -5.07 -2.30
CA HIS A 84 -4.34 -5.92 -1.20
C HIS A 84 -5.24 -5.81 0.03
N GLU A 85 -5.51 -4.58 0.43
CA GLU A 85 -6.55 -4.14 1.39
C GLU A 85 -7.13 -2.83 0.83
N ALA A 86 -7.60 -1.89 1.68
CA ALA A 86 -7.90 -0.54 1.22
C ALA A 86 -6.61 0.14 0.74
N CYS A 87 -6.54 0.53 -0.52
CA CYS A 87 -5.34 1.07 -1.16
C CYS A 87 -5.63 2.36 -1.93
N LEU A 88 -4.59 3.20 -2.05
CA LEU A 88 -4.48 4.22 -3.08
C LEU A 88 -4.00 3.54 -4.37
N ILE A 89 -4.70 3.77 -5.47
CA ILE A 89 -4.47 3.10 -6.76
C ILE A 89 -4.40 4.18 -7.85
N PRO A 90 -3.49 4.08 -8.83
CA PRO A 90 -3.45 4.99 -9.97
C PRO A 90 -4.77 4.98 -10.75
N VAL A 91 -5.24 6.14 -11.21
CA VAL A 91 -6.55 6.26 -11.86
C VAL A 91 -6.65 5.44 -13.16
N GLU A 92 -5.57 5.28 -13.89
CA GLU A 92 -5.48 4.45 -15.09
C GLU A 92 -5.76 2.96 -14.86
N GLU A 93 -5.72 2.52 -13.61
CA GLU A 93 -6.06 1.16 -13.21
C GLU A 93 -7.57 0.95 -13.00
N TRP A 94 -8.37 2.00 -12.99
CA TRP A 94 -9.81 1.95 -12.73
C TRP A 94 -10.55 0.88 -13.55
N PRO A 95 -10.32 0.73 -14.88
CA PRO A 95 -10.99 -0.30 -15.67
C PRO A 95 -10.70 -1.73 -15.20
N LEU A 96 -9.51 -1.99 -14.64
CA LEU A 96 -9.13 -3.31 -14.10
C LEU A 96 -9.91 -3.67 -12.83
N PHE A 97 -10.41 -2.65 -12.10
CA PHE A 97 -11.16 -2.84 -10.87
C PHE A 97 -12.67 -2.83 -11.08
N ARG A 98 -13.19 -2.33 -12.20
CA ARG A 98 -14.63 -2.30 -12.54
C ARG A 98 -15.35 -3.64 -12.32
N PRO A 99 -14.78 -4.80 -12.68
CA PRO A 99 -15.43 -6.10 -12.44
C PRO A 99 -15.61 -6.48 -10.97
N ARG A 100 -14.92 -5.80 -10.04
CA ARG A 100 -15.08 -5.99 -8.60
C ARG A 100 -16.10 -5.05 -7.98
N MET A 101 -16.52 -4.01 -8.72
CA MET A 101 -17.41 -2.96 -8.24
C MET A 101 -18.86 -3.43 -8.28
N THR A 102 -19.46 -3.58 -7.10
CA THR A 102 -20.84 -4.06 -6.96
C THR A 102 -21.46 -3.46 -5.69
N ARG A 103 -22.76 -3.19 -5.72
CA ARG A 103 -23.54 -2.78 -4.54
C ARG A 103 -23.64 -3.91 -3.52
N HIS A 104 -23.63 -5.15 -3.99
CA HIS A 104 -23.77 -6.30 -3.11
C HIS A 104 -22.48 -6.54 -2.31
N HIS A 105 -22.61 -6.50 -0.98
CA HIS A 105 -21.53 -6.82 -0.05
C HIS A 105 -21.73 -8.24 0.51
N PRO A 106 -20.71 -9.12 0.53
CA PRO A 106 -20.86 -10.53 0.92
C PRO A 106 -21.50 -10.76 2.30
N TRP A 107 -21.32 -9.82 3.23
CA TRP A 107 -21.81 -9.93 4.61
C TRP A 107 -22.96 -8.97 4.96
N ARG A 108 -23.34 -8.06 4.05
CA ARG A 108 -24.32 -6.99 4.33
C ARG A 108 -25.43 -6.92 3.29
N GLY A 109 -25.38 -7.75 2.25
CA GLY A 109 -26.35 -7.71 1.15
C GLY A 109 -26.24 -6.43 0.31
N ASP A 110 -27.35 -6.01 -0.26
CA ASP A 110 -27.48 -4.77 -1.01
C ASP A 110 -28.14 -3.69 -0.13
N VAL A 111 -27.30 -2.96 0.60
CA VAL A 111 -27.73 -1.89 1.52
C VAL A 111 -28.48 -0.76 0.79
N VAL A 112 -28.17 -0.51 -0.49
CA VAL A 112 -28.86 0.50 -1.30
C VAL A 112 -30.29 0.06 -1.61
N ALA A 113 -30.50 -1.22 -1.90
CA ALA A 113 -31.84 -1.78 -2.10
C ALA A 113 -32.65 -1.84 -0.79
N GLU A 114 -31.99 -2.04 0.35
CA GLU A 114 -32.62 -2.04 1.67
C GLU A 114 -33.03 -0.64 2.15
N HIS A 115 -32.29 0.42 1.69
CA HIS A 115 -32.52 1.82 2.09
C HIS A 115 -32.63 2.76 0.88
N PRO A 116 -33.57 2.56 -0.04
CA PRO A 116 -33.63 3.28 -1.32
C PRO A 116 -33.88 4.79 -1.17
N GLU A 117 -34.67 5.21 -0.18
CA GLU A 117 -34.96 6.63 0.11
C GLU A 117 -33.66 7.34 0.56
N LEU A 118 -32.95 6.73 1.52
CA LEU A 118 -31.70 7.28 2.03
C LEU A 118 -30.60 7.30 0.94
N ALA A 119 -30.58 6.31 0.05
CA ALA A 119 -29.64 6.30 -1.06
C ALA A 119 -29.91 7.46 -2.04
N ARG A 120 -31.19 7.77 -2.31
CA ARG A 120 -31.56 8.94 -3.13
C ARG A 120 -31.21 10.26 -2.42
N GLU A 121 -31.46 10.37 -1.12
CA GLU A 121 -31.06 11.53 -0.32
C GLU A 121 -29.55 11.76 -0.34
N VAL A 122 -28.76 10.69 -0.17
CA VAL A 122 -27.29 10.74 -0.21
C VAL A 122 -26.79 11.21 -1.58
N LEU A 123 -27.30 10.63 -2.67
CA LEU A 123 -26.92 11.02 -4.03
C LEU A 123 -27.32 12.47 -4.35
N ALA A 124 -28.55 12.86 -4.02
CA ALA A 124 -29.02 14.24 -4.22
C ALA A 124 -28.15 15.25 -3.43
N ALA A 125 -27.78 14.90 -2.19
CA ALA A 125 -26.89 15.76 -1.40
C ALA A 125 -25.50 15.91 -2.02
N ILE A 126 -24.95 14.84 -2.62
CA ILE A 126 -23.67 14.90 -3.34
C ILE A 126 -23.82 15.75 -4.62
N GLU A 127 -24.89 15.55 -5.38
CA GLU A 127 -25.18 16.32 -6.60
C GLU A 127 -25.28 17.83 -6.33
N GLU A 128 -26.01 18.21 -5.28
CA GLU A 128 -26.28 19.60 -4.94
C GLU A 128 -25.08 20.32 -4.33
N ARG A 129 -24.40 19.67 -3.36
CA ARG A 129 -23.40 20.32 -2.50
C ARG A 129 -21.95 19.96 -2.80
N GLY A 130 -21.70 18.93 -3.62
CA GLY A 130 -20.38 18.37 -3.84
C GLY A 130 -19.99 17.35 -2.76
N PRO A 131 -18.72 17.21 -2.43
CA PRO A 131 -18.26 16.12 -1.56
C PRO A 131 -18.91 16.13 -0.18
N VAL A 132 -19.45 14.97 0.24
CA VAL A 132 -20.06 14.75 1.54
C VAL A 132 -19.30 13.74 2.38
N THR A 133 -19.55 13.76 3.67
CA THR A 133 -19.07 12.77 4.64
C THR A 133 -20.26 12.09 5.33
N SER A 134 -20.00 10.99 6.03
CA SER A 134 -21.10 10.36 6.82
C SER A 134 -21.59 11.22 7.99
N ARG A 135 -20.96 12.37 8.28
CA ARG A 135 -21.40 13.32 9.33
C ARG A 135 -22.46 14.29 8.83
N ASP A 136 -22.56 14.46 7.52
CA ASP A 136 -23.50 15.39 6.90
C ASP A 136 -24.93 14.84 6.89
N PHE A 137 -25.14 13.60 7.36
CA PHE A 137 -26.43 12.94 7.46
C PHE A 137 -26.78 12.64 8.91
N ASP A 138 -28.07 12.79 9.23
CA ASP A 138 -28.61 12.48 10.55
C ASP A 138 -28.59 10.97 10.86
N GLY A 139 -28.79 10.65 12.13
CA GLY A 139 -28.82 9.28 12.63
C GLY A 139 -27.64 8.93 13.53
N LYS A 140 -27.89 8.00 14.44
CA LYS A 140 -26.89 7.43 15.35
C LYS A 140 -26.58 5.99 14.95
N GLY A 141 -25.31 5.61 14.94
CA GLY A 141 -24.94 4.19 14.91
C GLY A 141 -25.26 3.54 16.26
N GLY A 142 -25.47 2.23 16.27
CA GLY A 142 -25.84 1.48 17.49
C GLY A 142 -24.71 1.29 18.50
N GLY A 143 -23.56 1.98 18.34
CA GLY A 143 -22.35 1.80 19.13
C GLY A 143 -21.54 0.56 18.75
N GLY A 144 -20.22 0.58 19.02
CA GLY A 144 -19.31 -0.50 18.66
C GLY A 144 -18.68 -0.35 17.26
N MET A 145 -17.65 -1.17 17.01
CA MET A 145 -16.77 -1.03 15.83
C MET A 145 -17.48 -1.28 14.49
N TRP A 146 -18.57 -2.07 14.48
CA TRP A 146 -19.24 -2.53 13.27
C TRP A 146 -20.70 -2.01 13.14
N ASN A 147 -21.18 -1.25 14.12
CA ASN A 147 -22.54 -0.73 14.16
C ASN A 147 -22.58 0.70 13.58
N TRP A 148 -22.46 0.78 12.25
CA TRP A 148 -22.40 2.05 11.56
C TRP A 148 -23.80 2.65 11.40
N LYS A 149 -23.86 4.01 11.24
CA LYS A 149 -25.11 4.68 10.86
C LYS A 149 -25.53 4.21 9.45
N PRO A 150 -26.84 4.16 9.16
CA PRO A 150 -27.34 3.80 7.83
C PRO A 150 -26.72 4.59 6.68
N ALA A 151 -26.61 5.92 6.82
CA ALA A 151 -25.99 6.76 5.79
C ALA A 151 -24.51 6.37 5.48
N LYS A 152 -23.75 5.95 6.50
CA LYS A 152 -22.40 5.44 6.26
C LYS A 152 -22.42 4.13 5.50
N LEU A 153 -23.37 3.24 5.78
CA LEU A 153 -23.53 1.97 5.06
C LEU A 153 -23.87 2.20 3.58
N VAL A 154 -24.79 3.14 3.32
CA VAL A 154 -25.16 3.55 1.94
C VAL A 154 -23.95 4.15 1.21
N LEU A 155 -23.23 5.08 1.82
CA LEU A 155 -22.01 5.67 1.23
C LEU A 155 -20.95 4.60 0.90
N GLU A 156 -20.71 3.65 1.79
CA GLU A 156 -19.76 2.57 1.56
C GLU A 156 -20.25 1.60 0.45
N SER A 157 -21.56 1.37 0.34
CA SER A 157 -22.16 0.53 -0.71
C SER A 157 -22.04 1.20 -2.09
N LEU A 158 -22.38 2.49 -2.20
CA LEU A 158 -22.24 3.28 -3.43
C LEU A 158 -20.77 3.40 -3.85
N TRP A 159 -19.87 3.63 -2.90
CA TRP A 159 -18.43 3.62 -3.16
C TRP A 159 -17.94 2.25 -3.64
N ASN A 160 -18.36 1.17 -3.00
CA ASN A 160 -18.01 -0.18 -3.41
C ASN A 160 -18.52 -0.51 -4.82
N ALA A 161 -19.63 0.08 -5.23
CA ALA A 161 -20.19 -0.03 -6.59
C ALA A 161 -19.48 0.88 -7.62
N GLY A 162 -18.61 1.80 -7.17
CA GLY A 162 -17.94 2.76 -8.05
C GLY A 162 -18.84 3.89 -8.55
N GLU A 163 -20.03 4.08 -7.95
CA GLU A 163 -20.94 5.19 -8.27
C GLU A 163 -20.45 6.50 -7.68
N ILE A 164 -19.86 6.41 -6.50
CA ILE A 164 -19.14 7.52 -5.85
C ILE A 164 -17.70 7.09 -5.56
N VAL A 165 -16.83 8.06 -5.44
CA VAL A 165 -15.41 7.85 -5.12
C VAL A 165 -15.00 8.65 -3.89
N ILE A 166 -13.84 8.31 -3.33
CA ILE A 166 -13.25 9.10 -2.26
C ILE A 166 -12.55 10.30 -2.89
N ALA A 167 -13.16 11.48 -2.79
CA ALA A 167 -12.58 12.74 -3.28
C ALA A 167 -11.52 13.32 -2.34
N GLY A 168 -11.38 12.78 -1.12
CA GLY A 168 -10.38 13.21 -0.18
C GLY A 168 -10.59 12.67 1.23
N ARG A 169 -9.74 13.15 2.14
CA ARG A 169 -9.81 12.84 3.57
C ARG A 169 -9.91 14.12 4.38
N VAL A 170 -10.89 14.20 5.24
CA VAL A 170 -11.10 15.32 6.15
C VAL A 170 -10.65 15.00 7.57
N SER A 171 -10.92 15.89 8.53
CA SER A 171 -10.55 15.74 9.94
C SER A 171 -10.83 14.33 10.48
N GLY A 172 -9.89 13.77 11.23
CA GLY A 172 -9.98 12.41 11.76
C GLY A 172 -9.79 11.31 10.72
N PHE A 173 -9.27 11.62 9.52
CA PHE A 173 -9.08 10.69 8.41
C PHE A 173 -10.39 10.15 7.82
N GLN A 174 -11.47 10.88 8.01
CA GLN A 174 -12.77 10.52 7.48
C GLN A 174 -12.78 10.63 5.96
N ARG A 175 -13.44 9.70 5.29
CA ARG A 175 -13.68 9.72 3.84
C ARG A 175 -14.63 10.86 3.48
N SER A 176 -14.27 11.59 2.42
CA SER A 176 -15.13 12.55 1.73
C SER A 176 -15.48 11.95 0.37
N TYR A 177 -16.77 11.84 0.07
CA TYR A 177 -17.28 11.13 -1.10
C TYR A 177 -17.87 12.10 -2.11
N ASP A 178 -17.59 11.90 -3.40
CA ASP A 178 -18.20 12.64 -4.49
C ASP A 178 -18.56 11.69 -5.65
N LEU A 179 -19.36 12.16 -6.60
CA LEU A 179 -19.72 11.38 -7.79
C LEU A 179 -18.47 10.97 -8.58
N ALA A 180 -18.43 9.72 -9.02
CA ALA A 180 -17.32 9.24 -9.83
C ALA A 180 -17.13 10.07 -11.11
N GLU A 181 -18.23 10.45 -11.77
CA GLU A 181 -18.23 11.26 -12.99
C GLU A 181 -17.77 12.71 -12.79
N ARG A 182 -17.79 13.22 -11.56
CA ARG A 182 -17.31 14.56 -11.22
C ARG A 182 -15.81 14.57 -10.92
N VAL A 183 -15.29 13.48 -10.36
CA VAL A 183 -13.90 13.41 -9.90
C VAL A 183 -12.99 12.74 -10.92
N LEU A 184 -13.44 11.62 -11.51
CA LEU A 184 -12.59 10.84 -12.43
C LEU A 184 -12.64 11.40 -13.85
N PRO A 185 -11.51 11.36 -14.59
CA PRO A 185 -11.47 11.75 -16.00
C PRO A 185 -12.45 10.92 -16.84
N ARG A 186 -13.16 11.58 -17.77
CA ARG A 186 -14.17 10.94 -18.61
C ARG A 186 -13.61 9.77 -19.40
N GLU A 187 -12.40 9.92 -19.93
CA GLU A 187 -11.70 8.87 -20.67
C GLU A 187 -11.42 7.61 -19.84
N ILE A 188 -11.30 7.74 -18.52
CA ILE A 188 -11.13 6.62 -17.60
C ILE A 188 -12.46 5.92 -17.31
N LEU A 189 -13.53 6.69 -17.16
CA LEU A 189 -14.88 6.15 -16.94
C LEU A 189 -15.42 5.42 -18.16
N ASP A 190 -15.17 5.96 -19.35
CA ASP A 190 -15.61 5.42 -20.64
C ASP A 190 -14.66 4.32 -21.17
N ALA A 191 -13.49 4.11 -20.53
CA ALA A 191 -12.54 3.09 -20.94
C ALA A 191 -13.18 1.68 -20.91
N PRO A 192 -12.92 0.83 -21.92
CA PRO A 192 -13.47 -0.52 -21.96
C PRO A 192 -12.98 -1.33 -20.77
N VAL A 193 -13.90 -2.11 -20.18
CA VAL A 193 -13.56 -3.05 -19.13
C VAL A 193 -12.91 -4.27 -19.78
N PRO A 194 -11.65 -4.59 -19.47
CA PRO A 194 -11.00 -5.75 -20.05
C PRO A 194 -11.64 -7.05 -19.56
N ASP A 195 -11.58 -8.08 -20.41
CA ASP A 195 -11.95 -9.44 -20.00
C ASP A 195 -11.04 -9.96 -18.88
N GLU A 196 -11.43 -11.06 -18.26
CA GLU A 196 -10.69 -11.59 -17.11
C GLU A 196 -9.25 -11.98 -17.44
N PRO A 197 -8.95 -12.68 -18.57
CA PRO A 197 -7.58 -12.99 -18.95
C PRO A 197 -6.70 -11.74 -19.16
N THR A 198 -7.19 -10.76 -19.89
CA THR A 198 -6.49 -9.49 -20.15
C THR A 198 -6.22 -8.73 -18.84
N ARG A 199 -7.24 -8.64 -17.97
CA ARG A 199 -7.10 -8.02 -16.66
C ARG A 199 -6.05 -8.72 -15.80
N ASP A 200 -6.09 -10.04 -15.73
CA ASP A 200 -5.18 -10.85 -14.91
C ASP A 200 -3.74 -10.72 -15.43
N ARG A 201 -3.56 -10.68 -16.75
CA ARG A 201 -2.28 -10.40 -17.40
C ARG A 201 -1.71 -9.04 -16.98
N GLU A 202 -2.53 -7.98 -17.07
CA GLU A 202 -2.14 -6.64 -16.70
C GLU A 202 -1.77 -6.54 -15.21
N LEU A 203 -2.57 -7.12 -14.33
CA LEU A 203 -2.29 -7.15 -12.90
C LEU A 203 -1.00 -7.94 -12.57
N ALA A 204 -0.75 -9.05 -13.27
CA ALA A 204 0.50 -9.81 -13.11
C ALA A 204 1.72 -8.95 -13.47
N LEU A 205 1.70 -8.32 -14.63
CA LEU A 205 2.80 -7.48 -15.10
C LEU A 205 3.10 -6.32 -14.13
N ARG A 206 2.05 -5.64 -13.66
CA ARG A 206 2.19 -4.53 -12.70
C ARG A 206 2.79 -4.97 -11.38
N SER A 207 2.32 -6.08 -10.83
CA SER A 207 2.84 -6.58 -9.56
C SER A 207 4.31 -7.04 -9.65
N VAL A 208 4.71 -7.69 -10.74
CA VAL A 208 6.11 -8.08 -10.96
C VAL A 208 6.99 -6.84 -11.06
N ARG A 209 6.58 -5.80 -11.81
CA ARG A 209 7.31 -4.54 -11.91
C ARG A 209 7.41 -3.82 -10.57
N ALA A 210 6.31 -3.75 -9.81
CA ALA A 210 6.27 -3.10 -8.49
C ALA A 210 7.14 -3.80 -7.44
N ARG A 211 7.29 -5.11 -7.54
CA ARG A 211 8.00 -5.92 -6.54
C ARG A 211 9.41 -6.34 -6.99
N GLY A 212 9.73 -6.21 -8.28
CA GLY A 212 11.00 -6.62 -8.88
C GLY A 212 11.10 -8.11 -9.18
N ALA A 213 10.60 -8.96 -8.27
CA ALA A 213 10.48 -10.40 -8.45
C ALA A 213 9.33 -10.93 -7.61
N LEU A 214 8.52 -11.85 -8.17
CA LEU A 214 7.41 -12.50 -7.50
C LEU A 214 7.22 -13.95 -7.99
N THR A 215 6.58 -14.76 -7.14
CA THR A 215 5.92 -15.99 -7.57
C THR A 215 4.50 -15.69 -8.04
N GLU A 216 3.84 -16.64 -8.72
CA GLU A 216 2.39 -16.54 -9.03
C GLU A 216 1.54 -16.37 -7.75
N ALA A 217 1.93 -17.04 -6.66
CA ALA A 217 1.29 -16.85 -5.35
C ALA A 217 1.46 -15.42 -4.83
N GLY A 218 2.64 -14.82 -5.02
CA GLY A 218 2.92 -13.44 -4.67
C GLY A 218 2.11 -12.43 -5.49
N ILE A 219 1.84 -12.72 -6.79
CA ILE A 219 0.95 -11.91 -7.63
C ILE A 219 -0.48 -11.96 -7.08
N VAL A 220 -0.98 -13.14 -6.77
CA VAL A 220 -2.31 -13.36 -6.19
C VAL A 220 -2.43 -12.62 -4.85
N GLU A 221 -1.41 -12.71 -3.99
CA GLU A 221 -1.38 -12.01 -2.70
C GLU A 221 -1.37 -10.49 -2.86
N HIS A 222 -0.61 -9.96 -3.83
CA HIS A 222 -0.53 -8.52 -4.11
C HIS A 222 -1.91 -7.89 -4.37
N TRP A 223 -2.78 -8.62 -5.08
CA TRP A 223 -4.08 -8.13 -5.52
C TRP A 223 -5.27 -8.74 -4.77
N ARG A 224 -5.03 -9.60 -3.79
CA ARG A 224 -6.08 -10.40 -3.11
C ARG A 224 -6.99 -11.11 -4.12
N MET A 225 -6.39 -11.74 -5.13
CA MET A 225 -7.15 -12.45 -6.17
C MET A 225 -7.70 -13.76 -5.63
N ARG A 226 -8.92 -14.12 -6.08
CA ARG A 226 -9.48 -15.46 -5.85
C ARG A 226 -8.95 -16.44 -6.91
N GLY A 227 -8.91 -17.74 -6.60
CA GLY A 227 -8.50 -18.80 -7.53
C GLY A 227 -7.02 -19.20 -7.43
N GLY A 228 -6.23 -18.53 -6.60
CA GLY A 228 -4.84 -18.91 -6.32
C GLY A 228 -3.90 -18.81 -7.53
N ALA A 229 -2.70 -19.37 -7.39
CA ALA A 229 -1.66 -19.32 -8.43
C ALA A 229 -2.07 -19.97 -9.75
N ALA A 230 -2.95 -21.00 -9.71
CA ALA A 230 -3.43 -21.69 -10.90
C ALA A 230 -4.20 -20.75 -11.85
N ARG A 231 -4.91 -19.77 -11.33
CA ARG A 231 -5.64 -18.77 -12.11
C ARG A 231 -4.70 -17.90 -12.94
N ILE A 232 -3.59 -17.45 -12.33
CA ILE A 232 -2.70 -16.46 -12.96
C ILE A 232 -1.64 -17.11 -13.86
N ARG A 233 -1.35 -18.39 -13.67
CA ARG A 233 -0.30 -19.11 -14.40
C ARG A 233 -0.42 -19.03 -15.92
N PRO A 234 -1.59 -19.23 -16.56
CA PRO A 234 -1.70 -19.10 -18.02
C PRO A 234 -1.27 -17.73 -18.54
N GLN A 235 -1.55 -16.67 -17.78
CA GLN A 235 -1.20 -15.29 -18.15
C GLN A 235 0.30 -15.03 -17.97
N THR A 236 0.90 -15.55 -16.90
CA THR A 236 2.35 -15.44 -16.69
C THR A 236 3.14 -16.29 -17.69
N ASP A 237 2.64 -17.47 -18.08
CA ASP A 237 3.25 -18.30 -19.11
C ASP A 237 3.21 -17.60 -20.49
N ALA A 238 2.08 -16.96 -20.84
CA ALA A 238 1.98 -16.15 -22.04
C ALA A 238 2.96 -14.96 -22.03
N LEU A 239 3.04 -14.22 -20.91
CA LEU A 239 4.00 -13.11 -20.74
C LEU A 239 5.46 -13.56 -20.87
N VAL A 240 5.78 -14.78 -20.42
CA VAL A 240 7.11 -15.37 -20.57
C VAL A 240 7.37 -15.78 -22.02
N ALA A 241 6.40 -16.41 -22.67
CA ALA A 241 6.52 -16.82 -24.08
C ALA A 241 6.70 -15.61 -25.02
N GLU A 242 6.07 -14.49 -24.71
CA GLU A 242 6.21 -13.22 -25.44
C GLU A 242 7.50 -12.45 -25.10
N GLY A 243 8.29 -12.92 -24.13
CA GLY A 243 9.52 -12.23 -23.70
C GLY A 243 9.28 -10.93 -22.92
N VAL A 244 8.10 -10.77 -22.30
CA VAL A 244 7.78 -9.61 -21.42
C VAL A 244 8.20 -9.88 -19.99
N LEU A 245 8.04 -11.13 -19.54
CA LEU A 245 8.58 -11.61 -18.27
C LEU A 245 9.60 -12.73 -18.53
N GLU A 246 10.41 -13.00 -17.52
CA GLU A 246 11.39 -14.10 -17.51
C GLU A 246 11.22 -14.91 -16.23
N ARG A 247 11.31 -16.26 -16.34
CA ARG A 247 11.41 -17.14 -15.18
C ARG A 247 12.87 -17.28 -14.77
N VAL A 248 13.14 -17.02 -13.50
CA VAL A 248 14.47 -17.19 -12.90
C VAL A 248 14.37 -18.15 -11.72
N ARG A 249 15.42 -18.94 -11.51
CA ARG A 249 15.53 -19.88 -10.38
C ARG A 249 16.49 -19.32 -9.35
N VAL A 250 16.08 -19.37 -8.08
CA VAL A 250 16.99 -19.05 -6.99
C VAL A 250 18.00 -20.20 -6.84
N GLU A 251 19.30 -19.91 -6.74
CA GLU A 251 20.30 -20.87 -6.35
C GLU A 251 19.89 -21.53 -5.02
N ASP A 252 19.98 -22.84 -4.94
CA ASP A 252 19.56 -23.63 -3.76
C ASP A 252 18.06 -23.52 -3.40
N GLY A 253 17.22 -23.11 -4.35
CA GLY A 253 15.77 -22.91 -4.14
C GLY A 253 14.89 -23.74 -5.05
N ASP A 254 13.71 -24.16 -4.54
CA ASP A 254 12.74 -25.00 -5.26
C ASP A 254 11.72 -24.21 -6.09
N ALA A 255 11.69 -22.88 -5.99
CA ALA A 255 10.67 -22.06 -6.62
C ALA A 255 11.23 -21.16 -7.71
N ASP A 256 10.57 -21.18 -8.86
CA ASP A 256 10.79 -20.23 -9.92
C ASP A 256 10.12 -18.88 -9.59
N LEU A 257 10.79 -17.79 -9.94
CA LEU A 257 10.32 -16.44 -9.78
C LEU A 257 10.12 -15.78 -11.14
N LEU A 258 9.20 -14.88 -11.22
CA LEU A 258 8.96 -14.01 -12.37
C LEU A 258 9.64 -12.67 -12.13
N VAL A 259 10.42 -12.24 -13.12
CA VAL A 259 11.02 -10.91 -13.20
C VAL A 259 10.66 -10.27 -14.54
N ALA A 260 10.76 -8.96 -14.67
CA ALA A 260 10.64 -8.32 -15.98
C ALA A 260 11.79 -8.76 -16.89
N ALA A 261 11.53 -8.97 -18.18
CA ALA A 261 12.55 -9.34 -19.14
C ALA A 261 13.66 -8.27 -19.17
N GLY A 262 14.91 -8.71 -19.26
CA GLY A 262 16.07 -7.84 -19.23
C GLY A 262 16.46 -7.34 -17.83
N THR A 263 15.82 -7.84 -16.75
CA THR A 263 16.26 -7.53 -15.39
C THR A 263 17.72 -7.93 -15.20
N ASP A 264 18.53 -6.99 -14.68
CA ASP A 264 19.88 -7.29 -14.23
C ASP A 264 19.80 -8.24 -13.03
N LEU A 265 20.32 -9.47 -13.18
CA LEU A 265 20.27 -10.49 -12.13
C LEU A 265 21.43 -10.37 -11.12
N ASP A 266 22.32 -9.41 -11.29
CA ASP A 266 23.38 -9.08 -10.30
C ASP A 266 23.53 -7.56 -10.12
N PRO A 267 22.45 -6.83 -9.77
CA PRO A 267 22.52 -5.38 -9.66
C PRO A 267 23.41 -4.94 -8.51
N PRO A 268 23.94 -3.71 -8.55
CA PRO A 268 24.73 -3.16 -7.46
C PRO A 268 23.91 -3.09 -6.17
N ARG A 269 24.60 -3.10 -5.03
CA ARG A 269 23.96 -3.01 -3.72
C ARG A 269 23.26 -1.66 -3.57
N PRO A 270 21.93 -1.63 -3.28
CA PRO A 270 21.20 -0.39 -3.11
C PRO A 270 21.70 0.41 -1.89
N ASN A 271 21.66 1.73 -2.01
CA ASN A 271 22.00 2.64 -0.90
C ASN A 271 20.74 3.01 -0.11
N ALA A 272 20.00 2.01 0.35
CA ALA A 272 18.81 2.21 1.17
C ALA A 272 19.17 2.40 2.65
N ALA A 273 18.48 3.33 3.33
CA ALA A 273 18.45 3.48 4.78
C ALA A 273 17.09 4.05 5.15
N VAL A 274 16.10 3.18 5.39
CA VAL A 274 14.69 3.57 5.58
C VAL A 274 14.00 2.73 6.65
N LEU A 275 13.05 3.37 7.33
CA LEU A 275 12.09 2.72 8.20
C LEU A 275 10.80 2.51 7.42
N LEU A 276 10.32 1.27 7.37
CA LEU A 276 9.14 0.90 6.62
C LEU A 276 7.87 0.96 7.48
N SER A 277 6.75 1.30 6.85
CA SER A 277 5.46 0.97 7.44
C SER A 277 5.34 -0.55 7.64
N PRO A 278 4.71 -1.03 8.72
CA PRO A 278 4.36 -2.46 8.84
C PRO A 278 3.46 -2.97 7.69
N PHE A 279 2.83 -2.04 6.97
CA PHE A 279 1.94 -2.32 5.82
C PHE A 279 2.61 -1.97 4.48
N ASP A 280 3.94 -1.89 4.43
CA ASP A 280 4.67 -1.63 3.18
C ASP A 280 4.55 -2.81 2.22
N ASN A 281 4.43 -2.51 0.93
CA ASN A 281 4.30 -3.50 -0.15
C ASN A 281 5.35 -4.62 -0.06
N LEU A 282 6.57 -4.30 0.33
CA LEU A 282 7.67 -5.26 0.48
C LEU A 282 7.33 -6.41 1.44
N LEU A 283 6.42 -6.20 2.39
CA LEU A 283 6.15 -7.10 3.52
C LEU A 283 4.86 -7.92 3.37
N TRP A 284 4.05 -7.68 2.34
CA TRP A 284 2.74 -8.32 2.19
C TRP A 284 2.82 -9.83 2.06
N ASP A 285 3.69 -10.33 1.19
CA ASP A 285 3.96 -11.77 1.02
C ASP A 285 4.93 -12.23 2.12
N ARG A 286 4.39 -12.66 3.26
CA ARG A 286 5.19 -13.09 4.43
C ARG A 286 6.07 -14.30 4.13
N PRO A 287 5.61 -15.36 3.44
CA PRO A 287 6.47 -16.46 3.00
C PRO A 287 7.66 -15.98 2.18
N PHE A 288 7.43 -15.08 1.23
CA PHE A 288 8.49 -14.50 0.41
C PHE A 288 9.44 -13.65 1.26
N ALA A 289 8.93 -12.77 2.13
CA ALA A 289 9.76 -11.96 3.03
C ALA A 289 10.64 -12.81 3.94
N ARG A 290 10.10 -13.91 4.49
CA ARG A 290 10.88 -14.85 5.30
C ARG A 290 11.98 -15.53 4.49
N ARG A 291 11.65 -16.04 3.31
CA ARG A 291 12.59 -16.77 2.46
C ARG A 291 13.65 -15.86 1.82
N VAL A 292 13.22 -14.75 1.23
CA VAL A 292 14.10 -13.87 0.44
C VAL A 292 14.79 -12.82 1.30
N LEU A 293 14.06 -12.16 2.19
CA LEU A 293 14.61 -11.09 3.03
C LEU A 293 15.18 -11.59 4.36
N GLY A 294 14.90 -12.85 4.73
CA GLY A 294 15.26 -13.41 6.02
C GLY A 294 14.54 -12.72 7.17
N PHE A 295 13.33 -12.21 6.91
CA PHE A 295 12.57 -11.39 7.85
C PHE A 295 11.20 -11.99 8.14
N ASP A 296 10.97 -12.35 9.42
CA ASP A 296 9.67 -12.82 9.88
C ASP A 296 8.82 -11.63 10.32
N HIS A 297 7.91 -11.21 9.42
CA HIS A 297 7.11 -10.01 9.62
C HIS A 297 5.97 -10.26 10.62
N LEU A 298 6.02 -9.55 11.75
CA LEU A 298 5.00 -9.58 12.80
C LEU A 298 4.34 -8.21 12.95
N ILE A 299 3.02 -8.20 13.02
CA ILE A 299 2.22 -7.01 13.36
C ILE A 299 1.59 -7.27 14.73
N GLU A 300 2.02 -6.50 15.73
CA GLU A 300 1.66 -6.77 17.13
C GLU A 300 0.66 -5.75 17.72
N VAL A 301 0.11 -4.87 16.87
CA VAL A 301 -0.85 -3.84 17.32
C VAL A 301 -2.13 -4.40 17.95
N TYR A 302 -2.50 -5.62 17.60
CA TYR A 302 -3.69 -6.31 18.13
C TYR A 302 -3.38 -7.19 19.34
N LYS A 303 -2.10 -7.35 19.69
CA LYS A 303 -1.69 -8.12 20.88
C LYS A 303 -1.76 -7.25 22.13
N ARG A 304 -2.06 -7.88 23.27
CA ARG A 304 -1.91 -7.25 24.58
C ARG A 304 -0.45 -6.88 24.84
N GLU A 305 -0.20 -5.90 25.67
CA GLU A 305 1.15 -5.35 25.88
C GLU A 305 2.17 -6.42 26.29
N HIS A 306 1.80 -7.27 27.24
CA HIS A 306 2.65 -8.36 27.74
C HIS A 306 2.89 -9.52 26.76
N GLU A 307 2.12 -9.59 25.67
CA GLU A 307 2.25 -10.60 24.60
C GLU A 307 3.14 -10.09 23.44
N ARG A 308 3.53 -8.81 23.46
CA ARG A 308 4.32 -8.21 22.38
C ARG A 308 5.80 -8.55 22.56
N GLN A 309 6.39 -9.02 21.49
CA GLN A 309 7.82 -9.35 21.46
C GLN A 309 8.69 -8.12 21.18
N PHE A 310 8.25 -7.23 20.29
CA PHE A 310 9.04 -6.11 19.79
C PHE A 310 8.42 -4.75 20.13
N GLY A 311 7.11 -4.65 20.28
CA GLY A 311 6.43 -3.41 20.59
C GLY A 311 5.07 -3.25 19.92
N TYR A 312 4.44 -2.08 20.09
CA TYR A 312 3.08 -1.84 19.59
C TYR A 312 3.07 -1.58 18.07
N TYR A 313 3.90 -0.64 17.60
CA TYR A 313 3.95 -0.26 16.19
C TYR A 313 5.41 -0.23 15.73
N VAL A 314 5.88 -1.38 15.32
CA VAL A 314 7.29 -1.65 15.02
C VAL A 314 7.55 -1.47 13.55
N LEU A 315 8.52 -0.62 13.20
CA LEU A 315 8.91 -0.33 11.84
C LEU A 315 10.16 -1.14 11.46
N PRO A 316 10.09 -2.01 10.43
CA PRO A 316 11.27 -2.68 9.90
C PRO A 316 12.30 -1.67 9.38
N PHE A 317 13.56 -1.85 9.75
CA PHE A 317 14.67 -1.03 9.31
C PHE A 317 15.42 -1.71 8.16
N VAL A 318 15.31 -1.12 6.98
CA VAL A 318 16.08 -1.53 5.79
C VAL A 318 17.39 -0.75 5.74
N TRP A 319 18.49 -1.45 5.65
CA TRP A 319 19.80 -0.90 5.37
C TRP A 319 20.45 -1.66 4.22
N ARG A 320 20.76 -0.91 3.15
CA ARG A 320 21.25 -1.49 1.90
C ARG A 320 20.25 -2.52 1.34
N ASP A 321 20.66 -3.77 1.18
CA ASP A 321 19.92 -4.88 0.60
C ASP A 321 19.27 -5.83 1.63
N ARG A 322 19.13 -5.40 2.90
CA ARG A 322 18.60 -6.23 3.99
C ARG A 322 17.69 -5.47 4.94
N ILE A 323 16.72 -6.16 5.51
CA ILE A 323 16.07 -5.71 6.74
C ILE A 323 16.99 -6.13 7.89
N VAL A 324 17.51 -5.14 8.62
CA VAL A 324 18.57 -5.35 9.62
C VAL A 324 18.09 -5.16 11.06
N GLY A 325 16.86 -4.70 11.23
CA GLY A 325 16.31 -4.47 12.56
C GLY A 325 14.85 -4.05 12.54
N ARG A 326 14.33 -3.83 13.74
CA ARG A 326 12.96 -3.42 14.06
C ARG A 326 13.01 -2.27 15.06
N ALA A 327 12.40 -1.14 14.71
CA ALA A 327 12.35 0.03 15.57
C ALA A 327 10.95 0.15 16.18
N ASP A 328 10.83 0.05 17.52
CA ASP A 328 9.60 0.43 18.22
C ASP A 328 9.62 1.94 18.43
N LEU A 329 8.71 2.62 17.75
CA LEU A 329 8.63 4.08 17.70
C LEU A 329 7.25 4.56 18.12
N LYS A 330 7.21 5.80 18.64
CA LYS A 330 5.97 6.50 18.97
C LYS A 330 6.08 7.98 18.59
N SER A 331 5.04 8.54 18.00
CA SER A 331 4.92 9.99 17.81
C SER A 331 4.24 10.64 19.01
N GLU A 332 4.93 11.57 19.68
CA GLU A 332 4.37 12.48 20.67
C GLU A 332 4.15 13.82 19.98
N ARG A 333 2.93 13.98 19.43
CA ARG A 333 2.62 15.12 18.54
C ARG A 333 2.46 16.44 19.28
N SER A 334 2.10 16.40 20.58
CA SER A 334 1.99 17.59 21.43
C SER A 334 3.29 18.37 21.52
N ASP A 335 4.40 17.67 21.54
CA ASP A 335 5.77 18.20 21.70
C ASP A 335 6.65 18.00 20.46
N GLY A 336 6.04 17.65 19.34
CA GLY A 336 6.75 17.53 18.07
C GLY A 336 7.84 16.44 18.07
N THR A 337 7.72 15.40 18.92
CA THR A 337 8.81 14.46 19.18
C THR A 337 8.53 13.04 18.64
N LEU A 338 9.49 12.48 17.91
CA LEU A 338 9.55 11.04 17.58
C LEU A 338 10.36 10.33 18.67
N VAL A 339 9.69 9.48 19.44
CA VAL A 339 10.32 8.70 20.51
C VAL A 339 10.78 7.36 19.98
N VAL A 340 12.06 7.04 20.17
CA VAL A 340 12.65 5.73 19.90
C VAL A 340 12.61 4.93 21.20
N LYS A 341 11.68 3.98 21.29
CA LYS A 341 11.57 3.10 22.47
C LYS A 341 12.63 2.00 22.45
N ALA A 342 12.83 1.39 21.28
CA ALA A 342 13.82 0.34 21.10
C ALA A 342 14.26 0.20 19.63
N LEU A 343 15.47 -0.30 19.41
CA LEU A 343 15.94 -0.85 18.14
C LEU A 343 16.40 -2.29 18.38
N HIS A 344 15.64 -3.25 17.88
CA HIS A 344 15.96 -4.67 17.90
C HIS A 344 16.67 -5.05 16.61
N LEU A 345 17.91 -5.50 16.68
CA LEU A 345 18.64 -5.98 15.50
C LEU A 345 18.22 -7.41 15.15
N GLU A 346 18.15 -7.71 13.87
CA GLU A 346 17.86 -9.06 13.38
C GLU A 346 19.04 -10.00 13.66
N ARG A 347 18.75 -11.30 13.76
CA ARG A 347 19.75 -12.32 14.04
C ARG A 347 20.91 -12.24 13.06
N GLY A 348 22.15 -12.23 13.56
CA GLY A 348 23.37 -12.17 12.77
C GLY A 348 23.74 -10.77 12.28
N VAL A 349 22.97 -9.75 12.62
CA VAL A 349 23.35 -8.34 12.37
C VAL A 349 24.20 -7.84 13.53
N ARG A 350 25.42 -7.38 13.24
CA ARG A 350 26.32 -6.76 14.21
C ARG A 350 26.16 -5.25 14.20
N ARG A 351 26.08 -4.65 15.38
CA ARG A 351 26.07 -3.20 15.54
C ARG A 351 27.41 -2.61 15.04
N SER A 352 27.36 -1.49 14.35
CA SER A 352 28.52 -0.76 13.85
C SER A 352 28.19 0.71 13.70
N GLY A 353 29.20 1.59 13.73
CA GLY A 353 28.99 3.02 13.49
C GLY A 353 28.27 3.31 12.18
N ALA A 354 28.58 2.59 11.09
CA ALA A 354 27.92 2.77 9.80
C ALA A 354 26.43 2.36 9.83
N LEU A 355 26.05 1.36 10.64
CA LEU A 355 24.65 0.98 10.85
C LEU A 355 23.93 2.01 11.71
N ASP A 356 24.59 2.52 12.77
CA ASP A 356 24.03 3.58 13.62
C ASP A 356 23.81 4.86 12.80
N ASP A 357 24.77 5.29 11.98
CA ASP A 357 24.63 6.42 11.06
C ASP A 357 23.47 6.21 10.05
N ALA A 358 23.30 4.99 9.55
CA ALA A 358 22.20 4.65 8.66
C ALA A 358 20.86 4.73 9.36
N PHE A 359 20.79 4.30 10.63
CA PHE A 359 19.59 4.40 11.44
C PHE A 359 19.22 5.86 11.73
N GLU A 360 20.20 6.70 12.07
CA GLU A 360 20.00 8.14 12.24
C GLU A 360 19.42 8.80 10.98
N ARG A 361 19.97 8.46 9.81
CA ARG A 361 19.43 8.97 8.53
C ARG A 361 18.00 8.50 8.28
N ALA A 362 17.68 7.27 8.64
CA ALA A 362 16.32 6.72 8.50
C ALA A 362 15.33 7.39 9.48
N LEU A 363 15.75 7.65 10.72
CA LEU A 363 14.97 8.40 11.72
C LEU A 363 14.73 9.85 11.28
N ASP A 364 15.78 10.57 10.82
CA ASP A 364 15.62 11.94 10.34
C ASP A 364 14.66 12.03 9.15
N ARG A 365 14.76 11.09 8.20
CA ARG A 365 13.81 11.00 7.09
C ARG A 365 12.38 10.79 7.57
N LEU A 366 12.16 9.83 8.46
CA LEU A 366 10.83 9.55 9.01
C LEU A 366 10.28 10.77 9.74
N ARG A 367 11.10 11.37 10.64
CA ARG A 367 10.75 12.56 11.40
C ARG A 367 10.27 13.70 10.49
N ARG A 368 11.04 14.02 9.43
CA ARG A 368 10.66 15.05 8.45
C ARG A 368 9.38 14.69 7.68
N THR A 369 9.25 13.43 7.26
CA THR A 369 8.06 12.93 6.54
C THR A 369 6.79 13.11 7.36
N ILE A 370 6.86 12.87 8.67
CA ILE A 370 5.71 12.95 9.56
C ILE A 370 5.53 14.34 10.19
N GLY A 371 6.46 15.28 9.93
CA GLY A 371 6.38 16.66 10.36
C GLY A 371 6.63 16.84 11.85
N LEU A 372 7.57 16.08 12.43
CA LEU A 372 8.04 16.24 13.79
C LEU A 372 9.40 16.96 13.82
N GLU A 373 9.72 17.64 14.91
CA GLU A 373 10.91 18.48 15.04
C GLU A 373 12.07 17.77 15.74
N HIS A 374 11.74 16.88 16.67
CA HIS A 374 12.72 16.26 17.57
C HIS A 374 12.71 14.74 17.47
N VAL A 375 13.84 14.13 17.85
CA VAL A 375 13.98 12.70 18.13
C VAL A 375 14.46 12.54 19.57
N ARG A 376 13.77 11.66 20.35
CA ARG A 376 14.16 11.33 21.73
C ARG A 376 14.35 9.81 21.84
N ARG A 377 15.33 9.39 22.61
CA ARG A 377 15.66 8.01 22.97
C ARG A 377 15.45 7.74 24.46
#